data_adba36f5896df97148da6e45fc5f04a6
#
_entry.id   adba36f5896df97148da6e45fc5f04a6
#
_cell.length_a   1.000
_cell.length_b   1.000
_cell.length_c   1.000
_cell.angle_alpha   90.00
_cell.angle_beta   90.00
_cell.angle_gamma   90.00
#
_symmetry.space_group_name_H-M   'P 1'
#
loop_
_entity.id
_entity.type
_entity.pdbx_description
1 polymer ?
#
loop_
_entity_poly.entity_id
_entity_poly.type
_entity_poly.pdbx_seq_one_letter_code
_entity_poly.pdbx_strand_id
1 'polypeptide(L)'
;MFTTIYLTPLFLGYVRGLSAWQIGLAIFSTGAASVIGVPFYVVLARRLDLRWLMMVGLGSFALAMWSYSFITHDWGGDQLLVPQVLRGFPQVFAVAPAVTLGLGSLSPSRLKYASGLFNMMRNLGGAVGIAASAAILNDRTNEHFLRIASHLTPANLPMERFLGGTQARYGAVPGAADFGHTAALKQLWELAYREATTLAFADAFRAIMLAFIVATLLVPLLRRVTPPRPGAAPSGH
;
A
#
# COMPACT_ATOMS: atom_id res chain seq x y z
N MET A 1 -6.10 1.62 4.45
CA MET A 1 -4.98 1.49 5.41
C MET A 1 -4.50 0.04 5.55
N PHE A 2 -5.34 -0.93 5.92
CA PHE A 2 -4.96 -2.35 6.03
C PHE A 2 -4.31 -2.89 4.74
N THR A 3 -4.87 -2.55 3.60
CA THR A 3 -4.37 -2.93 2.27
C THR A 3 -2.92 -2.50 2.03
N THR A 4 -2.56 -1.29 2.44
CA THR A 4 -1.19 -0.77 2.24
C THR A 4 -0.16 -1.44 3.14
N ILE A 5 -0.60 -1.86 4.35
CA ILE A 5 0.23 -2.66 5.27
C ILE A 5 0.47 -4.06 4.69
N TYR A 6 -0.49 -4.59 3.93
CA TYR A 6 -0.39 -5.88 3.27
C TYR A 6 0.47 -5.85 1.99
N LEU A 7 0.24 -4.86 1.11
CA LEU A 7 0.88 -4.82 -0.21
C LEU A 7 2.38 -4.52 -0.15
N THR A 8 2.84 -3.66 0.76
CA THR A 8 4.26 -3.27 0.82
C THR A 8 5.18 -4.44 1.16
N PRO A 9 4.95 -5.24 2.23
CA PRO A 9 5.79 -6.43 2.47
C PRO A 9 5.65 -7.49 1.39
N LEU A 10 4.46 -7.62 0.79
CA LEU A 10 4.23 -8.54 -0.31
C LEU A 10 5.11 -8.21 -1.52
N PHE A 11 5.16 -6.92 -1.92
CA PHE A 11 6.05 -6.45 -2.97
C PHE A 11 7.52 -6.75 -2.67
N LEU A 12 7.99 -6.39 -1.46
CA LEU A 12 9.38 -6.59 -1.06
C LEU A 12 9.77 -8.07 -1.01
N GLY A 13 8.86 -8.95 -0.63
CA GLY A 13 9.07 -10.39 -0.62
C GLY A 13 9.04 -11.01 -2.02
N TYR A 14 7.98 -10.75 -2.81
CA TYR A 14 7.77 -11.42 -4.10
C TYR A 14 8.62 -10.84 -5.24
N VAL A 15 8.76 -9.52 -5.30
CA VAL A 15 9.46 -8.84 -6.42
C VAL A 15 10.95 -8.69 -6.11
N ARG A 16 11.28 -8.30 -4.86
CA ARG A 16 12.66 -8.05 -4.45
C ARG A 16 13.35 -9.25 -3.81
N GLY A 17 12.60 -10.27 -3.39
CA GLY A 17 13.16 -11.44 -2.72
C GLY A 17 13.82 -11.11 -1.37
N LEU A 18 13.40 -10.02 -0.70
CA LEU A 18 14.00 -9.63 0.57
C LEU A 18 13.62 -10.58 1.70
N SER A 19 14.54 -10.80 2.62
CA SER A 19 14.29 -11.57 3.84
C SER A 19 13.30 -10.85 4.77
N ALA A 20 12.62 -11.59 5.65
CA ALA A 20 11.69 -11.02 6.63
C ALA A 20 12.30 -9.91 7.48
N TRP A 21 13.60 -10.04 7.83
CA TRP A 21 14.34 -9.03 8.56
C TRP A 21 14.50 -7.73 7.77
N GLN A 22 14.89 -7.82 6.51
CA GLN A 22 15.02 -6.65 5.61
C GLN A 22 13.68 -5.96 5.36
N ILE A 23 12.61 -6.75 5.18
CA ILE A 23 11.25 -6.23 5.06
C ILE A 23 10.85 -5.49 6.34
N GLY A 24 11.12 -6.07 7.51
CA GLY A 24 10.85 -5.44 8.80
C GLY A 24 11.55 -4.10 8.96
N LEU A 25 12.84 -4.01 8.61
CA LEU A 25 13.61 -2.77 8.63
C LEU A 25 13.04 -1.72 7.66
N ALA A 26 12.70 -2.15 6.45
CA ALA A 26 12.09 -1.25 5.47
C ALA A 26 10.78 -0.64 5.97
N ILE A 27 9.90 -1.44 6.60
CA ILE A 27 8.59 -0.98 7.09
C ILE A 27 8.69 -0.22 8.41
N PHE A 28 9.74 -0.42 9.18
CA PHE A 28 9.97 0.25 10.46
C PHE A 28 9.86 1.78 10.34
N SER A 29 10.31 2.35 9.21
CA SER A 29 10.21 3.78 8.93
C SER A 29 8.78 4.32 8.99
N THR A 30 7.78 3.54 8.57
CA THR A 30 6.35 3.92 8.70
C THR A 30 5.91 3.98 10.16
N GLY A 31 6.32 2.99 10.97
CA GLY A 31 6.02 2.96 12.40
C GLY A 31 6.65 4.14 13.14
N ALA A 32 7.94 4.37 12.91
CA ALA A 32 8.67 5.50 13.49
C ALA A 32 8.04 6.85 13.11
N ALA A 33 7.71 7.03 11.84
CA ALA A 33 7.04 8.26 11.36
C ALA A 33 5.66 8.46 12.01
N SER A 34 4.89 7.38 12.23
CA SER A 34 3.57 7.48 12.88
C SER A 34 3.68 7.90 14.36
N VAL A 35 4.67 7.39 15.09
CA VAL A 35 4.94 7.79 16.47
C VAL A 35 5.30 9.29 16.54
N ILE A 36 6.14 9.76 15.62
CA ILE A 36 6.49 11.19 15.52
C ILE A 36 5.26 12.04 15.18
N GLY A 37 4.33 11.53 14.37
CA GLY A 37 3.10 12.24 14.00
C GLY A 37 2.13 12.52 15.16
N VAL A 38 2.15 11.69 16.23
CA VAL A 38 1.20 11.81 17.37
C VAL A 38 1.28 13.17 18.08
N PRO A 39 2.44 13.66 18.53
CA PRO A 39 2.50 14.96 19.22
C PRO A 39 2.04 16.12 18.33
N PHE A 40 2.37 16.09 17.04
CA PHE A 40 1.88 17.09 16.08
C PHE A 40 0.36 17.05 15.96
N TYR A 41 -0.22 15.85 15.86
CA TYR A 41 -1.67 15.71 15.85
C TYR A 41 -2.31 16.31 17.11
N VAL A 42 -1.80 16.00 18.30
CA VAL A 42 -2.37 16.49 19.58
C VAL A 42 -2.36 18.02 19.64
N VAL A 43 -1.29 18.65 19.18
CA VAL A 43 -1.19 20.13 19.16
C VAL A 43 -2.15 20.73 18.14
N LEU A 44 -2.21 20.17 16.93
CA LEU A 44 -3.07 20.68 15.86
C LEU A 44 -4.56 20.42 16.13
N ALA A 45 -4.92 19.29 16.73
CA ALA A 45 -6.31 18.95 17.06
C ALA A 45 -6.94 19.90 18.09
N ARG A 46 -6.11 20.64 18.87
CA ARG A 46 -6.58 21.69 19.79
C ARG A 46 -6.92 23.02 19.10
N ARG A 47 -6.38 23.23 17.87
CA ARG A 47 -6.47 24.51 17.15
C ARG A 47 -7.29 24.44 15.87
N LEU A 48 -7.32 23.27 15.24
CA LEU A 48 -7.94 23.05 13.95
C LEU A 48 -9.17 22.15 14.06
N ASP A 49 -10.11 22.34 13.15
CA ASP A 49 -11.27 21.45 13.01
C ASP A 49 -10.79 20.03 12.60
N LEU A 50 -11.32 19.01 13.27
CA LEU A 50 -10.98 17.60 13.05
C LEU A 50 -11.16 17.15 11.59
N ARG A 51 -12.03 17.80 10.83
CA ARG A 51 -12.24 17.53 9.41
C ARG A 51 -11.03 17.90 8.57
N TRP A 52 -10.45 19.08 8.80
CA TRP A 52 -9.25 19.50 8.10
C TRP A 52 -8.10 18.55 8.38
N LEU A 53 -7.94 18.12 9.63
CA LEU A 53 -6.94 17.13 10.00
C LEU A 53 -7.17 15.80 9.26
N MET A 54 -8.43 15.34 9.20
CA MET A 54 -8.79 14.12 8.48
C MET A 54 -8.54 14.24 6.98
N MET A 55 -8.85 15.38 6.37
CA MET A 55 -8.55 15.64 4.95
C MET A 55 -7.05 15.61 4.68
N VAL A 56 -6.24 16.26 5.52
CA VAL A 56 -4.77 16.23 5.43
C VAL A 56 -4.26 14.79 5.57
N GLY A 57 -4.78 14.03 6.55
CA GLY A 57 -4.41 12.64 6.75
C GLY A 57 -4.72 11.76 5.53
N LEU A 58 -5.96 11.78 5.06
CA LEU A 58 -6.39 10.99 3.90
C LEU A 58 -5.73 11.45 2.59
N GLY A 59 -5.57 12.76 2.39
CA GLY A 59 -4.86 13.33 1.26
C GLY A 59 -3.39 12.93 1.21
N SER A 60 -2.73 12.88 2.37
CA SER A 60 -1.35 12.38 2.46
C SER A 60 -1.25 10.89 2.13
N PHE A 61 -2.26 10.09 2.50
CA PHE A 61 -2.33 8.70 2.05
C PHE A 61 -2.49 8.59 0.53
N ALA A 62 -3.34 9.42 -0.08
CA ALA A 62 -3.48 9.46 -1.53
C ALA A 62 -2.15 9.82 -2.21
N LEU A 63 -1.42 10.81 -1.68
CA LEU A 63 -0.11 11.23 -2.17
C LEU A 63 0.95 10.14 -1.98
N ALA A 64 0.93 9.42 -0.85
CA ALA A 64 1.80 8.27 -0.64
C ALA A 64 1.53 7.17 -1.68
N MET A 65 0.26 6.84 -1.94
CA MET A 65 -0.13 5.85 -2.94
C MET A 65 0.23 6.29 -4.36
N TRP A 66 0.12 7.59 -4.64
CA TRP A 66 0.61 8.15 -5.90
C TRP A 66 2.12 7.92 -6.05
N SER A 67 2.91 8.15 -5.01
CA SER A 67 4.35 7.85 -5.02
C SER A 67 4.64 6.36 -5.26
N TYR A 68 3.89 5.47 -4.61
CA TYR A 68 3.99 4.03 -4.84
C TYR A 68 3.57 3.59 -6.26
N SER A 69 2.77 4.38 -6.98
CA SER A 69 2.37 4.06 -8.36
C SER A 69 3.52 4.12 -9.36
N PHE A 70 4.66 4.68 -8.99
CA PHE A 70 5.90 4.71 -9.78
C PHE A 70 6.91 3.63 -9.35
N ILE A 71 6.47 2.65 -8.59
CA ILE A 71 7.31 1.57 -8.10
C ILE A 71 7.93 0.79 -9.27
N THR A 72 9.23 0.51 -9.17
CA THR A 72 9.97 -0.33 -10.12
C THR A 72 10.53 -1.55 -9.40
N HIS A 73 10.93 -2.56 -10.16
CA HIS A 73 11.50 -3.78 -9.60
C HIS A 73 12.78 -3.55 -8.78
N ASP A 74 13.45 -2.39 -8.93
CA ASP A 74 14.67 -2.04 -8.20
C ASP A 74 14.42 -1.32 -6.87
N TRP A 75 13.19 -0.90 -6.60
CA TRP A 75 12.88 -0.19 -5.35
C TRP A 75 13.17 -1.05 -4.12
N GLY A 76 14.01 -0.52 -3.24
CA GLY A 76 14.36 -1.10 -1.94
C GLY A 76 13.92 -0.19 -0.79
N GLY A 77 14.53 -0.42 0.40
CA GLY A 77 14.21 0.34 1.61
C GLY A 77 14.40 1.86 1.46
N ASP A 78 15.43 2.28 0.73
CA ASP A 78 15.79 3.70 0.57
C ASP A 78 14.76 4.45 -0.27
N GLN A 79 14.35 3.89 -1.42
CA GLN A 79 13.35 4.51 -2.30
C GLN A 79 11.95 4.50 -1.66
N LEU A 80 11.67 3.50 -0.82
CA LEU A 80 10.41 3.39 -0.10
C LEU A 80 10.33 4.32 1.12
N LEU A 81 11.45 4.92 1.57
CA LEU A 81 11.49 5.76 2.77
C LEU A 81 10.49 6.93 2.65
N VAL A 82 10.53 7.68 1.55
CA VAL A 82 9.68 8.85 1.34
C VAL A 82 8.19 8.47 1.35
N PRO A 83 7.71 7.53 0.51
CA PRO A 83 6.29 7.13 0.54
C PRO A 83 5.88 6.50 1.88
N GLN A 84 6.77 5.83 2.59
CA GLN A 84 6.48 5.26 3.90
C GLN A 84 6.33 6.32 5.00
N VAL A 85 7.21 7.33 5.04
CA VAL A 85 7.09 8.47 5.95
C VAL A 85 5.83 9.27 5.63
N LEU A 86 5.56 9.51 4.34
CA LEU A 86 4.37 10.23 3.88
C LEU A 86 3.07 9.50 4.23
N ARG A 87 3.11 8.18 4.38
CA ARG A 87 2.00 7.36 4.86
C ARG A 87 1.95 7.30 6.39
N GLY A 88 3.09 7.12 7.06
CA GLY A 88 3.18 6.88 8.49
C GLY A 88 2.89 8.13 9.31
N PHE A 89 3.56 9.24 9.03
CA PHE A 89 3.42 10.49 9.78
C PHE A 89 1.96 10.97 9.90
N PRO A 90 1.17 11.08 8.81
CA PRO A 90 -0.20 11.55 8.90
C PRO A 90 -1.22 10.46 9.25
N GLN A 91 -0.79 9.25 9.56
CA GLN A 91 -1.70 8.16 9.88
C GLN A 91 -2.65 8.49 11.03
N VAL A 92 -2.15 9.12 12.09
CA VAL A 92 -2.95 9.55 13.24
C VAL A 92 -3.96 10.63 12.84
N PHE A 93 -3.62 11.49 11.88
CA PHE A 93 -4.50 12.57 11.38
C PHE A 93 -5.71 12.01 10.61
N ALA A 94 -5.64 10.80 10.08
CA ALA A 94 -6.78 10.15 9.44
C ALA A 94 -7.57 9.29 10.44
N VAL A 95 -6.90 8.54 11.32
CA VAL A 95 -7.55 7.55 12.20
C VAL A 95 -8.24 8.22 13.40
N ALA A 96 -7.55 9.11 14.12
CA ALA A 96 -8.08 9.69 15.34
C ALA A 96 -9.32 10.58 15.09
N PRO A 97 -9.35 11.46 14.08
CA PRO A 97 -10.56 12.20 13.75
C PRO A 97 -11.71 11.30 13.29
N ALA A 98 -11.44 10.24 12.55
CA ALA A 98 -12.48 9.31 12.10
C ALA A 98 -13.20 8.65 13.28
N VAL A 99 -12.46 8.24 14.32
CA VAL A 99 -13.01 7.69 15.57
C VAL A 99 -13.82 8.77 16.30
N THR A 100 -13.25 9.95 16.45
CA THR A 100 -13.89 11.07 17.20
C THR A 100 -15.17 11.55 16.50
N LEU A 101 -15.15 11.70 15.18
CA LEU A 101 -16.31 12.12 14.40
C LEU A 101 -17.39 11.03 14.35
N GLY A 102 -16.99 9.75 14.30
CA GLY A 102 -17.92 8.64 14.28
C GLY A 102 -18.59 8.33 15.62
N LEU A 103 -17.89 8.53 16.73
CA LEU A 103 -18.37 8.14 18.06
C LEU A 103 -18.67 9.33 18.98
N GLY A 104 -18.10 10.50 18.70
CA GLY A 104 -18.12 11.66 19.62
C GLY A 104 -19.48 12.33 19.82
N SER A 105 -20.48 12.01 18.98
CA SER A 105 -21.85 12.55 19.12
C SER A 105 -22.78 11.62 19.92
N LEU A 106 -22.29 10.49 20.41
CA LEU A 106 -23.11 9.46 21.04
C LEU A 106 -23.11 9.58 22.55
N SER A 107 -24.27 9.26 23.17
CA SER A 107 -24.38 9.18 24.63
C SER A 107 -23.52 8.02 25.19
N PRO A 108 -23.00 8.12 26.41
CA PRO A 108 -22.17 7.08 27.03
C PRO A 108 -22.78 5.68 27.01
N SER A 109 -24.11 5.58 27.16
CA SER A 109 -24.85 4.30 27.12
C SER A 109 -24.82 3.63 25.74
N ARG A 110 -24.77 4.41 24.66
CA ARG A 110 -24.71 3.92 23.27
C ARG A 110 -23.29 3.73 22.76
N LEU A 111 -22.32 4.38 23.41
CA LEU A 111 -20.92 4.37 22.97
C LEU A 111 -20.35 2.95 22.95
N LYS A 112 -20.71 2.11 23.92
CA LYS A 112 -20.26 0.70 24.00
C LYS A 112 -20.65 -0.10 22.76
N TYR A 113 -21.88 0.00 22.32
CA TYR A 113 -22.37 -0.72 21.13
C TYR A 113 -21.83 -0.11 19.83
N ALA A 114 -21.80 1.21 19.75
CA ALA A 114 -21.30 1.91 18.57
C ALA A 114 -19.80 1.70 18.33
N SER A 115 -18.98 1.58 19.39
CA SER A 115 -17.56 1.27 19.24
C SER A 115 -17.32 -0.14 18.70
N GLY A 116 -18.14 -1.12 19.12
CA GLY A 116 -18.12 -2.46 18.54
C GLY A 116 -18.47 -2.46 17.05
N LEU A 117 -19.56 -1.77 16.68
CA LEU A 117 -19.98 -1.63 15.28
C LEU A 117 -18.92 -0.90 14.44
N PHE A 118 -18.34 0.18 14.96
CA PHE A 118 -17.26 0.92 14.28
C PHE A 118 -16.05 0.02 13.99
N ASN A 119 -15.60 -0.76 14.96
CA ASN A 119 -14.50 -1.70 14.78
C ASN A 119 -14.86 -2.83 13.79
N MET A 120 -16.09 -3.33 13.83
CA MET A 120 -16.56 -4.32 12.87
C MET A 120 -16.55 -3.76 11.44
N MET A 121 -17.10 -2.56 11.23
CA MET A 121 -17.08 -1.88 9.92
C MET A 121 -15.66 -1.60 9.43
N ARG A 122 -14.77 -1.17 10.34
CA ARG A 122 -13.36 -0.94 10.01
C ARG A 122 -12.65 -2.23 9.55
N ASN A 123 -12.88 -3.33 10.26
CA ASN A 123 -12.26 -4.61 9.92
C ASN A 123 -12.85 -5.20 8.63
N LEU A 124 -14.18 -5.08 8.44
CA LEU A 124 -14.84 -5.50 7.20
C LEU A 124 -14.31 -4.71 6.00
N GLY A 125 -14.22 -3.38 6.12
CA GLY A 125 -13.62 -2.53 5.09
C GLY A 125 -12.16 -2.90 4.80
N GLY A 126 -11.41 -3.29 5.84
CA GLY A 126 -10.04 -3.80 5.70
C GLY A 126 -9.99 -5.10 4.90
N ALA A 127 -10.84 -6.06 5.23
CA ALA A 127 -10.92 -7.35 4.55
C ALA A 127 -11.32 -7.18 3.07
N VAL A 128 -12.34 -6.38 2.79
CA VAL A 128 -12.77 -6.06 1.42
C VAL A 128 -11.63 -5.38 0.64
N GLY A 129 -10.93 -4.42 1.27
CA GLY A 129 -9.79 -3.75 0.64
C GLY A 129 -8.64 -4.68 0.29
N ILE A 130 -8.29 -5.62 1.19
CA ILE A 130 -7.25 -6.64 0.93
C ILE A 130 -7.69 -7.57 -0.19
N ALA A 131 -8.94 -8.07 -0.16
CA ALA A 131 -9.46 -8.97 -1.18
C ALA A 131 -9.51 -8.30 -2.56
N ALA A 132 -9.99 -7.07 -2.64
CA ALA A 132 -9.99 -6.29 -3.90
C ALA A 132 -8.58 -6.08 -4.44
N SER A 133 -7.61 -5.78 -3.57
CA SER A 133 -6.22 -5.59 -4.00
C SER A 133 -5.57 -6.90 -4.46
N ALA A 134 -5.89 -8.02 -3.82
CA ALA A 134 -5.41 -9.34 -4.26
C ALA A 134 -6.00 -9.71 -5.64
N ALA A 135 -7.28 -9.44 -5.87
CA ALA A 135 -7.92 -9.64 -7.17
C ALA A 135 -7.25 -8.76 -8.25
N ILE A 136 -7.07 -7.47 -7.99
CA ILE A 136 -6.37 -6.56 -8.92
C ILE A 136 -4.95 -7.07 -9.23
N LEU A 137 -4.19 -7.49 -8.21
CA LEU A 137 -2.85 -8.04 -8.41
C LEU A 137 -2.86 -9.25 -9.33
N ASN A 138 -3.77 -10.21 -9.09
CA ASN A 138 -3.86 -11.42 -9.90
C ASN A 138 -4.23 -11.10 -11.36
N ASP A 139 -5.28 -10.33 -11.57
CA ASP A 139 -5.78 -10.01 -12.90
C ASP A 139 -4.77 -9.15 -13.69
N ARG A 140 -4.21 -8.12 -13.06
CA ARG A 140 -3.24 -7.23 -13.69
C ARG A 140 -1.89 -7.91 -13.93
N THR A 141 -1.44 -8.80 -13.05
CA THR A 141 -0.22 -9.58 -13.32
C THR A 141 -0.38 -10.42 -14.59
N ASN A 142 -1.52 -11.10 -14.76
CA ASN A 142 -1.80 -11.89 -15.95
C ASN A 142 -1.89 -11.01 -17.21
N GLU A 143 -2.60 -9.88 -17.13
CA GLU A 143 -2.72 -8.94 -18.25
C GLU A 143 -1.36 -8.38 -18.69
N HIS A 144 -0.57 -7.88 -17.74
CA HIS A 144 0.77 -7.35 -18.03
C HIS A 144 1.72 -8.43 -18.53
N PHE A 145 1.65 -9.64 -17.96
CA PHE A 145 2.47 -10.76 -18.41
C PHE A 145 2.15 -11.13 -19.87
N LEU A 146 0.88 -11.27 -20.23
CA LEU A 146 0.48 -11.54 -21.60
C LEU A 146 0.92 -10.44 -22.57
N ARG A 147 0.83 -9.18 -22.16
CA ARG A 147 1.28 -8.04 -22.95
C ARG A 147 2.80 -8.07 -23.16
N ILE A 148 3.58 -8.32 -22.09
CA ILE A 148 5.04 -8.46 -22.21
C ILE A 148 5.38 -9.66 -23.10
N ALA A 149 4.74 -10.80 -22.89
CA ALA A 149 4.98 -12.02 -23.67
C ALA A 149 4.66 -11.84 -25.16
N SER A 150 3.64 -11.05 -25.51
CA SER A 150 3.30 -10.76 -26.92
C SER A 150 4.39 -9.98 -27.67
N HIS A 151 5.24 -9.26 -26.94
CA HIS A 151 6.41 -8.55 -27.51
C HIS A 151 7.69 -9.39 -27.53
N LEU A 152 7.69 -10.58 -26.89
CA LEU A 152 8.83 -11.51 -26.91
C LEU A 152 8.75 -12.43 -28.15
N THR A 153 8.95 -11.85 -29.31
CA THR A 153 8.95 -12.58 -30.58
C THR A 153 10.37 -12.95 -30.99
N PRO A 154 10.56 -14.03 -31.79
CA PRO A 154 11.88 -14.40 -32.30
C PRO A 154 12.61 -13.31 -33.09
N ALA A 155 11.88 -12.32 -33.62
CA ALA A 155 12.46 -11.17 -34.32
C ALA A 155 13.04 -10.10 -33.37
N ASN A 156 12.95 -10.30 -32.07
CA ASN A 156 13.46 -9.36 -31.08
C ASN A 156 14.95 -9.62 -30.77
N LEU A 157 15.85 -8.85 -31.42
CA LEU A 157 17.30 -8.97 -31.27
C LEU A 157 17.82 -8.95 -29.82
N PRO A 158 17.34 -8.06 -28.92
CA PRO A 158 17.69 -8.13 -27.51
C PRO A 158 17.34 -9.45 -26.84
N MET A 159 16.19 -10.05 -27.18
CA MET A 159 15.76 -11.35 -26.66
C MET A 159 16.68 -12.48 -27.17
N GLU A 160 17.01 -12.49 -28.47
CA GLU A 160 17.92 -13.51 -29.04
C GLU A 160 19.30 -13.45 -28.36
N ARG A 161 19.85 -12.25 -28.19
CA ARG A 161 21.14 -12.06 -27.51
C ARG A 161 21.09 -12.54 -26.06
N PHE A 162 19.99 -12.25 -25.34
CA PHE A 162 19.80 -12.71 -23.97
C PHE A 162 19.70 -14.23 -23.90
N LEU A 163 18.89 -14.85 -24.75
CA LEU A 163 18.75 -16.30 -24.81
C LEU A 163 20.06 -16.99 -25.20
N GLY A 164 20.73 -16.51 -26.27
CA GLY A 164 22.01 -17.06 -26.71
C GLY A 164 23.12 -16.93 -25.65
N GLY A 165 23.24 -15.79 -24.99
CA GLY A 165 24.21 -15.56 -23.92
C GLY A 165 23.93 -16.44 -22.70
N THR A 166 22.66 -16.60 -22.31
CA THR A 166 22.27 -17.42 -21.17
C THR A 166 22.43 -18.91 -21.50
N GLN A 167 22.03 -19.34 -22.69
CA GLN A 167 22.21 -20.69 -23.16
C GLN A 167 23.69 -21.10 -23.22
N ALA A 168 24.56 -20.22 -23.74
CA ALA A 168 26.02 -20.48 -23.76
C ALA A 168 26.60 -20.63 -22.35
N ARG A 169 26.08 -19.88 -21.38
CA ARG A 169 26.52 -19.90 -20.00
C ARG A 169 26.14 -21.19 -19.26
N TYR A 170 24.95 -21.73 -19.50
CA TYR A 170 24.46 -22.97 -18.88
C TYR A 170 24.73 -24.22 -19.71
N GLY A 171 24.91 -24.07 -21.01
CA GLY A 171 25.22 -25.17 -21.94
C GLY A 171 26.71 -25.45 -22.10
N ALA A 172 27.61 -24.81 -21.36
CA ALA A 172 29.05 -25.02 -21.41
C ALA A 172 29.49 -26.43 -20.93
N VAL A 173 28.58 -27.18 -20.29
CA VAL A 173 28.82 -28.56 -19.86
C VAL A 173 28.47 -29.52 -21.01
N PRO A 174 29.37 -30.47 -21.39
CA PRO A 174 29.08 -31.44 -22.45
C PRO A 174 27.79 -32.23 -22.16
N GLY A 175 26.86 -32.28 -23.13
CA GLY A 175 25.57 -32.95 -23.00
C GLY A 175 24.44 -32.11 -22.38
N ALA A 176 24.67 -30.85 -22.04
CA ALA A 176 23.68 -29.98 -21.37
C ALA A 176 23.03 -28.94 -22.32
N ALA A 177 23.08 -29.15 -23.63
CA ALA A 177 22.52 -28.17 -24.59
C ALA A 177 21.02 -27.90 -24.35
N ASP A 178 20.21 -28.95 -24.13
CA ASP A 178 18.77 -28.83 -23.84
C ASP A 178 18.51 -28.18 -22.48
N PHE A 179 19.39 -28.45 -21.48
CA PHE A 179 19.33 -27.81 -20.20
C PHE A 179 19.60 -26.31 -20.31
N GLY A 180 20.61 -25.90 -21.11
CA GLY A 180 20.93 -24.49 -21.33
C GLY A 180 19.77 -23.70 -21.94
N HIS A 181 19.08 -24.31 -22.92
CA HIS A 181 17.90 -23.69 -23.56
C HIS A 181 16.73 -23.54 -22.57
N THR A 182 16.40 -24.59 -21.83
CA THR A 182 15.33 -24.58 -20.85
C THR A 182 15.62 -23.59 -19.72
N ALA A 183 16.88 -23.50 -19.24
CA ALA A 183 17.30 -22.55 -18.23
C ALA A 183 17.18 -21.09 -18.73
N ALA A 184 17.53 -20.83 -20.00
CA ALA A 184 17.40 -19.50 -20.59
C ALA A 184 15.93 -19.07 -20.69
N LEU A 185 15.04 -19.96 -21.15
CA LEU A 185 13.59 -19.70 -21.22
C LEU A 185 13.00 -19.46 -19.83
N LYS A 186 13.39 -20.25 -18.83
CA LYS A 186 12.95 -20.07 -17.45
C LYS A 186 13.37 -18.71 -16.90
N GLN A 187 14.61 -18.31 -17.12
CA GLN A 187 15.11 -17.01 -16.68
C GLN A 187 14.39 -15.84 -17.36
N LEU A 188 14.10 -15.95 -18.66
CA LEU A 188 13.30 -14.98 -19.39
C LEU A 188 11.87 -14.87 -18.81
N TRP A 189 11.26 -16.02 -18.54
CA TRP A 189 9.93 -16.06 -17.92
C TRP A 189 9.92 -15.40 -16.56
N GLU A 190 10.90 -15.68 -15.68
CA GLU A 190 11.04 -15.08 -14.35
C GLU A 190 11.19 -13.57 -14.44
N LEU A 191 11.99 -13.06 -15.39
CA LEU A 191 12.14 -11.62 -15.61
C LEU A 191 10.84 -10.97 -16.07
N ALA A 192 10.17 -11.56 -17.06
CA ALA A 192 8.89 -11.06 -17.58
C ALA A 192 7.79 -11.08 -16.50
N TYR A 193 7.74 -12.15 -15.72
CA TYR A 193 6.76 -12.29 -14.63
C TYR A 193 7.01 -11.30 -13.50
N ARG A 194 8.28 -11.08 -13.13
CA ARG A 194 8.67 -10.08 -12.12
C ARG A 194 8.27 -8.68 -12.56
N GLU A 195 8.49 -8.33 -13.82
CA GLU A 195 8.12 -7.02 -14.35
C GLU A 195 6.59 -6.85 -14.41
N ALA A 196 5.87 -7.87 -14.90
CA ALA A 196 4.41 -7.89 -14.91
C ALA A 196 3.83 -7.71 -13.50
N THR A 197 4.38 -8.40 -12.51
CA THR A 197 3.98 -8.28 -11.11
C THR A 197 4.26 -6.89 -10.57
N THR A 198 5.40 -6.29 -10.89
CA THR A 198 5.74 -4.91 -10.49
C THR A 198 4.71 -3.91 -11.00
N LEU A 199 4.33 -4.02 -12.28
CA LEU A 199 3.29 -3.17 -12.89
C LEU A 199 1.92 -3.38 -12.23
N ALA A 200 1.58 -4.62 -11.89
CA ALA A 200 0.34 -4.94 -11.18
C ALA A 200 0.28 -4.31 -9.78
N PHE A 201 1.41 -4.28 -9.04
CA PHE A 201 1.50 -3.53 -7.78
C PHE A 201 1.29 -2.03 -7.99
N ALA A 202 1.87 -1.44 -9.04
CA ALA A 202 1.64 -0.03 -9.36
C ALA A 202 0.16 0.26 -9.62
N ASP A 203 -0.54 -0.63 -10.36
CA ASP A 203 -1.98 -0.49 -10.62
C ASP A 203 -2.82 -0.66 -9.34
N ALA A 204 -2.47 -1.59 -8.47
CA ALA A 204 -3.12 -1.75 -7.17
C ALA A 204 -2.96 -0.48 -6.30
N PHE A 205 -1.77 0.12 -6.26
CA PHE A 205 -1.54 1.39 -5.55
C PHE A 205 -2.33 2.55 -6.17
N ARG A 206 -2.48 2.60 -7.51
CA ARG A 206 -3.35 3.58 -8.18
C ARG A 206 -4.81 3.44 -7.79
N ALA A 207 -5.32 2.20 -7.74
CA ALA A 207 -6.70 1.95 -7.31
C ALA A 207 -6.94 2.41 -5.86
N ILE A 208 -5.99 2.13 -4.95
CA ILE A 208 -6.05 2.58 -3.57
C ILE A 208 -5.94 4.10 -3.46
N MET A 209 -5.10 4.74 -4.27
CA MET A 209 -5.00 6.20 -4.36
C MET A 209 -6.36 6.82 -4.69
N LEU A 210 -7.05 6.30 -5.71
CA LEU A 210 -8.37 6.78 -6.09
C LEU A 210 -9.39 6.64 -4.94
N ALA A 211 -9.36 5.52 -4.22
CA ALA A 211 -10.21 5.33 -3.04
C ALA A 211 -9.92 6.36 -1.94
N PHE A 212 -8.66 6.71 -1.69
CA PHE A 212 -8.31 7.76 -0.74
C PHE A 212 -8.70 9.16 -1.21
N ILE A 213 -8.58 9.45 -2.51
CA ILE A 213 -9.06 10.72 -3.09
C ILE A 213 -10.57 10.85 -2.88
N VAL A 214 -11.35 9.82 -3.23
CA VAL A 214 -12.81 9.80 -3.02
C VAL A 214 -13.13 9.97 -1.53
N ALA A 215 -12.46 9.25 -0.65
CA ALA A 215 -12.64 9.38 0.79
C ALA A 215 -12.34 10.82 1.27
N THR A 216 -11.26 11.44 0.79
CA THR A 216 -10.91 12.83 1.14
C THR A 216 -11.98 13.81 0.69
N LEU A 217 -12.53 13.65 -0.52
CA LEU A 217 -13.60 14.50 -1.06
C LEU A 217 -14.92 14.33 -0.30
N LEU A 218 -15.16 13.19 0.35
CA LEU A 218 -16.36 12.96 1.15
C LEU A 218 -16.27 13.55 2.57
N VAL A 219 -15.06 13.85 3.08
CA VAL A 219 -14.89 14.42 4.43
C VAL A 219 -15.68 15.70 4.67
N PRO A 220 -15.77 16.69 3.76
CA PRO A 220 -16.54 17.90 3.97
C PRO A 220 -18.04 17.68 4.22
N LEU A 221 -18.58 16.54 3.75
CA LEU A 221 -19.99 16.17 3.94
C LEU A 221 -20.30 15.70 5.37
N LEU A 222 -19.27 15.37 6.16
CA LEU A 222 -19.44 14.98 7.56
C LEU A 222 -19.95 16.17 8.39
N ARG A 223 -20.81 15.95 9.36
CA ARG A 223 -21.28 16.99 10.28
C ARG A 223 -20.15 17.44 11.21
N ARG A 224 -20.13 18.73 11.59
CA ARG A 224 -19.20 19.24 12.57
C ARG A 224 -19.55 18.67 13.94
N VAL A 225 -18.59 17.98 14.56
CA VAL A 225 -18.68 17.54 15.95
C VAL A 225 -17.73 18.45 16.74
N THR A 226 -18.30 19.23 17.65
CA THR A 226 -17.49 20.02 18.58
C THR A 226 -16.88 19.05 19.60
N PRO A 227 -15.56 18.99 19.76
CA PRO A 227 -14.97 18.10 20.77
C PRO A 227 -15.52 18.47 22.15
N PRO A 228 -15.83 17.48 23.04
CA PRO A 228 -16.27 17.75 24.39
C PRO A 228 -15.19 18.60 25.09
N ARG A 229 -15.59 19.71 25.68
CA ARG A 229 -14.68 20.56 26.47
C ARG A 229 -14.11 19.72 27.61
N PRO A 230 -12.77 19.69 27.80
CA PRO A 230 -12.18 19.07 28.98
C PRO A 230 -12.71 19.82 30.21
N GLY A 231 -13.51 19.16 31.05
CA GLY A 231 -14.00 19.74 32.31
C GLY A 231 -15.51 19.95 32.43
N ALA A 232 -16.33 19.56 31.47
CA ALA A 232 -17.77 19.48 31.70
C ALA A 232 -18.04 18.23 32.57
N ALA A 233 -18.16 18.43 33.87
CA ALA A 233 -18.68 17.40 34.76
C ALA A 233 -20.05 16.91 34.25
N PRO A 234 -20.38 15.61 34.36
CA PRO A 234 -21.70 15.12 34.01
C PRO A 234 -22.71 15.85 34.91
N SER A 235 -23.54 16.71 34.30
CA SER A 235 -24.73 17.24 34.95
C SER A 235 -25.64 16.03 35.24
N GLY A 236 -25.64 15.58 36.49
CA GLY A 236 -26.56 14.58 36.97
C GLY A 236 -28.01 15.07 36.82
N HIS A 237 -28.80 14.26 36.18
CA HIS A 237 -30.23 14.11 36.35
C HIS A 237 -30.57 12.64 36.11
#